data_7fbc1e8d97856eec309464422ca06c9c
#
_entry.id   7fbc1e8d97856eec309464422ca06c9c
#
_cell.length_a   1.000
_cell.length_b   1.000
_cell.length_c   1.000
_cell.angle_alpha   90.00
_cell.angle_beta   90.00
_cell.angle_gamma   90.00
#
_symmetry.space_group_name_H-M   'P 1'
#
loop_
_entity.id
_entity.type
_entity.pdbx_description
1 polymer ?
#
loop_
_entity_poly.entity_id
_entity_poly.type
_entity_poly.pdbx_seq_one_letter_code
_entity_poly.pdbx_strand_id
1 'polypeptide(L)'
;MRGFDAKFIDELKNKNDIADVVGKYVPLERKGGNFWGRCPFHHEKTASFCVNPQGQFYYCFGCHKSGDVISFIREIESLDFADAVKLLAERAKMPLPDVRYDDEQVREQKKRKERLLSLLRDTALFYAHNLRTPAATKHVDYIYKRKITNETVMRFGLGASLDFKGLPSYLRTKGYTDEEMVASGAVGEKNGRYFDWLGGRLIIPVIDQFGNVVAFDGRRIDDGKEQKYINTRETAVFSKGKTLFNINNLKKVKNEKGLTDVIIVEGHLDVVTVSQAGFPNVVASMGTSLTKDQARMLKRYTDKAYISYDGDFAGQKATVRGLEILRDEGLEVKIVSLPDGKDPDDVIKTEGAEAYRKYVADAMPLIDFKLQVIKRAFDLNTVDGKRKYASNAIRVIRESPSAAEQEDLLKAVREATGFTFEALKRELYSEVLPEEVKTVPVPDIVKETGDKTTMAASFVLYAFLFGKSYAQDTDINEIEFTLPAHIAIKSYIQEKTEAGERPRFTDLYEILPEEYGEERDRIARMETDGRRVGAKKFDEATYFDDCVRTLKIYELERKAEMLTSRFKAETDEDVRRSVAEELNSVMKQKSLITGRRE
;
A
#
# COMPACT_ATOMS: atom_id res chain seq x y z
N MET A 1 -9.76 15.99 13.27
CA MET A 1 -11.17 15.54 13.22
C MET A 1 -11.98 16.59 12.50
N ARG A 2 -12.67 16.20 11.45
CA ARG A 2 -13.15 17.21 10.50
C ARG A 2 -14.64 17.41 10.72
N GLY A 3 -14.96 18.23 11.71
CA GLY A 3 -16.20 18.86 11.68
C GLY A 3 -17.30 18.44 12.62
N PHE A 4 -17.25 17.40 13.38
CA PHE A 4 -18.17 17.06 14.44
C PHE A 4 -17.37 16.94 15.74
N ASP A 5 -17.86 17.45 16.85
CA ASP A 5 -17.12 17.28 18.09
C ASP A 5 -17.06 15.80 18.52
N ALA A 6 -16.05 15.43 19.28
CA ALA A 6 -15.84 14.05 19.68
C ALA A 6 -17.05 13.51 20.46
N LYS A 7 -17.70 14.34 21.28
CA LYS A 7 -18.86 13.96 22.07
C LYS A 7 -20.07 13.61 21.21
N PHE A 8 -20.30 14.36 20.12
CA PHE A 8 -21.36 14.04 19.17
C PHE A 8 -21.08 12.73 18.42
N ILE A 9 -19.83 12.53 17.97
CA ILE A 9 -19.43 11.29 17.28
C ILE A 9 -19.60 10.08 18.20
N ASP A 10 -19.23 10.22 19.47
CA ASP A 10 -19.41 9.17 20.46
C ASP A 10 -20.88 8.84 20.70
N GLU A 11 -21.72 9.86 20.85
CA GLU A 11 -23.15 9.67 20.99
C GLU A 11 -23.77 9.02 19.73
N LEU A 12 -23.30 9.42 18.56
CA LEU A 12 -23.72 8.86 17.28
C LEU A 12 -23.37 7.36 17.19
N LYS A 13 -22.13 6.99 17.53
CA LYS A 13 -21.69 5.58 17.56
C LYS A 13 -22.51 4.77 18.56
N ASN A 14 -22.73 5.31 19.76
CA ASN A 14 -23.50 4.64 20.81
C ASN A 14 -24.97 4.39 20.43
N LYS A 15 -25.57 5.29 19.63
CA LYS A 15 -26.95 5.15 19.14
C LYS A 15 -27.07 4.29 17.88
N ASN A 16 -25.97 3.95 17.25
CA ASN A 16 -25.92 3.13 16.05
C ASN A 16 -25.12 1.84 16.33
N ASP A 17 -25.74 0.88 17.04
CA ASP A 17 -25.09 -0.41 17.26
C ASP A 17 -24.61 -1.02 15.94
N ILE A 18 -23.35 -1.45 15.90
CA ILE A 18 -22.73 -1.90 14.67
C ILE A 18 -23.37 -3.17 14.11
N ALA A 19 -23.83 -4.09 14.97
CA ALA A 19 -24.47 -5.32 14.53
C ALA A 19 -25.83 -5.03 13.90
N ASP A 20 -26.57 -4.05 14.44
CA ASP A 20 -27.86 -3.59 13.90
C ASP A 20 -27.72 -2.84 12.57
N VAL A 21 -26.63 -2.06 12.43
CA VAL A 21 -26.36 -1.33 11.19
C VAL A 21 -25.91 -2.31 10.10
N VAL A 22 -24.90 -3.13 10.39
CA VAL A 22 -24.38 -4.12 9.45
C VAL A 22 -25.42 -5.16 9.05
N GLY A 23 -26.26 -5.59 9.99
CA GLY A 23 -27.32 -6.57 9.75
C GLY A 23 -28.36 -6.15 8.70
N LYS A 24 -28.44 -4.85 8.35
CA LYS A 24 -29.28 -4.38 7.23
C LYS A 24 -28.67 -4.65 5.85
N TYR A 25 -27.36 -4.82 5.77
CA TYR A 25 -26.63 -5.03 4.54
C TYR A 25 -26.14 -6.46 4.37
N VAL A 26 -25.88 -7.14 5.49
CA VAL A 26 -25.29 -8.48 5.53
C VAL A 26 -26.12 -9.39 6.43
N PRO A 27 -26.58 -10.54 5.95
CA PRO A 27 -27.15 -11.58 6.81
C PRO A 27 -26.11 -12.04 7.83
N LEU A 28 -26.38 -11.80 9.11
CA LEU A 28 -25.48 -12.11 10.21
C LEU A 28 -25.98 -13.29 11.04
N GLU A 29 -25.11 -14.24 11.34
CA GLU A 29 -25.36 -15.37 12.25
C GLU A 29 -24.56 -15.17 13.54
N ARG A 30 -25.18 -15.35 14.69
CA ARG A 30 -24.50 -15.24 15.99
C ARG A 30 -23.67 -16.50 16.24
N LYS A 31 -22.36 -16.31 16.52
CA LYS A 31 -21.44 -17.38 16.93
C LYS A 31 -20.65 -16.92 18.14
N GLY A 32 -21.01 -17.44 19.31
CA GLY A 32 -20.45 -16.96 20.58
C GLY A 32 -20.84 -15.52 20.91
N GLY A 33 -19.85 -14.67 21.18
CA GLY A 33 -20.04 -13.25 21.46
C GLY A 33 -20.11 -12.34 20.22
N ASN A 34 -19.85 -12.88 19.03
CA ASN A 34 -19.74 -12.11 17.78
C ASN A 34 -20.82 -12.54 16.78
N PHE A 35 -21.03 -11.70 15.77
CA PHE A 35 -21.86 -12.01 14.61
C PHE A 35 -20.98 -12.27 13.39
N TRP A 36 -21.39 -13.19 12.53
CA TRP A 36 -20.64 -13.63 11.36
C TRP A 36 -21.49 -13.60 10.12
N GLY A 37 -20.93 -13.17 9.00
CA GLY A 37 -21.59 -13.14 7.70
C GLY A 37 -20.59 -13.21 6.56
N ARG A 38 -21.10 -13.19 5.33
CA ARG A 38 -20.25 -12.99 4.14
C ARG A 38 -19.88 -11.53 4.02
N CYS A 39 -18.63 -11.26 3.69
CA CYS A 39 -18.13 -9.90 3.57
C CYS A 39 -18.82 -9.16 2.42
N PRO A 40 -19.32 -7.94 2.64
CA PRO A 40 -19.91 -7.13 1.57
C PRO A 40 -18.85 -6.44 0.71
N PHE A 41 -17.57 -6.47 1.11
CA PHE A 41 -16.49 -5.74 0.47
C PHE A 41 -15.62 -6.59 -0.45
N HIS A 42 -15.80 -7.94 -0.44
CA HIS A 42 -15.16 -8.86 -1.38
C HIS A 42 -16.06 -10.08 -1.60
N HIS A 43 -15.86 -10.76 -2.71
CA HIS A 43 -16.64 -11.94 -3.05
C HIS A 43 -16.09 -13.17 -2.32
N GLU A 44 -16.96 -13.85 -1.53
CA GLU A 44 -16.59 -15.07 -0.80
C GLU A 44 -17.75 -16.04 -0.70
N LYS A 45 -17.44 -17.34 -0.55
CA LYS A 45 -18.43 -18.40 -0.37
C LYS A 45 -18.69 -18.73 1.10
N THR A 46 -17.72 -18.49 1.97
CA THR A 46 -17.72 -18.79 3.41
C THR A 46 -17.78 -17.50 4.22
N ALA A 47 -18.44 -17.54 5.39
CA ALA A 47 -18.56 -16.37 6.26
C ALA A 47 -17.22 -16.07 6.94
N SER A 48 -16.51 -15.02 6.48
CA SER A 48 -15.27 -14.51 7.07
C SER A 48 -15.39 -13.12 7.68
N PHE A 49 -16.56 -12.49 7.57
CA PHE A 49 -16.83 -11.16 8.11
C PHE A 49 -17.38 -11.26 9.52
N CYS A 50 -16.61 -10.77 10.48
CA CYS A 50 -16.91 -10.78 11.92
C CYS A 50 -17.34 -9.40 12.38
N VAL A 51 -18.43 -9.29 13.12
CA VAL A 51 -18.88 -8.08 13.79
C VAL A 51 -18.85 -8.32 15.29
N ASN A 52 -18.08 -7.49 16.01
CA ASN A 52 -17.95 -7.55 17.45
C ASN A 52 -18.87 -6.49 18.09
N PRO A 53 -20.01 -6.86 18.69
CA PRO A 53 -20.94 -5.91 19.26
C PRO A 53 -20.44 -5.30 20.58
N GLN A 54 -19.52 -5.95 21.30
CA GLN A 54 -18.96 -5.39 22.53
C GLN A 54 -17.89 -4.35 22.25
N GLY A 55 -17.04 -4.61 21.24
CA GLY A 55 -16.01 -3.66 20.81
C GLY A 55 -16.48 -2.65 19.78
N GLN A 56 -17.75 -2.76 19.30
CA GLN A 56 -18.35 -1.89 18.28
C GLN A 56 -17.50 -1.73 17.02
N PHE A 57 -16.91 -2.83 16.52
CA PHE A 57 -16.15 -2.87 15.27
C PHE A 57 -16.44 -4.13 14.45
N TYR A 58 -16.13 -4.07 13.17
CA TYR A 58 -16.11 -5.24 12.28
C TYR A 58 -14.68 -5.55 11.84
N TYR A 59 -14.44 -6.82 11.51
CA TYR A 59 -13.20 -7.29 10.88
C TYR A 59 -13.51 -8.41 9.90
N CYS A 60 -12.94 -8.35 8.70
CA CYS A 60 -13.04 -9.41 7.70
C CYS A 60 -11.74 -10.20 7.63
N PHE A 61 -11.80 -11.51 7.89
CA PHE A 61 -10.63 -12.40 7.82
C PHE A 61 -10.21 -12.76 6.39
N GLY A 62 -11.07 -12.47 5.39
CA GLY A 62 -10.77 -12.69 3.97
C GLY A 62 -10.02 -11.51 3.34
N CYS A 63 -10.56 -10.30 3.43
CA CYS A 63 -9.98 -9.10 2.80
C CYS A 63 -9.32 -8.13 3.80
N HIS A 64 -9.27 -8.48 5.09
CA HIS A 64 -8.67 -7.72 6.18
C HIS A 64 -9.24 -6.31 6.40
N LYS A 65 -10.39 -5.98 5.80
CA LYS A 65 -11.08 -4.73 6.09
C LYS A 65 -11.64 -4.73 7.50
N SER A 66 -11.44 -3.61 8.19
CA SER A 66 -11.92 -3.40 9.54
C SER A 66 -12.42 -1.96 9.72
N GLY A 67 -13.24 -1.72 10.74
CA GLY A 67 -13.74 -0.39 11.02
C GLY A 67 -14.84 -0.38 12.07
N ASP A 68 -15.21 0.84 12.48
CA ASP A 68 -16.39 1.11 13.27
C ASP A 68 -17.64 1.26 12.38
N VAL A 69 -18.77 1.63 12.99
CA VAL A 69 -20.04 1.83 12.27
C VAL A 69 -19.96 2.93 11.21
N ILE A 70 -19.20 4.00 11.46
CA ILE A 70 -19.03 5.10 10.50
C ILE A 70 -18.18 4.62 9.32
N SER A 71 -17.09 3.94 9.59
CA SER A 71 -16.21 3.36 8.57
C SER A 71 -16.97 2.35 7.70
N PHE A 72 -17.84 1.52 8.31
CA PHE A 72 -18.69 0.58 7.57
C PHE A 72 -19.61 1.30 6.58
N ILE A 73 -20.33 2.33 7.03
CA ILE A 73 -21.24 3.10 6.16
C ILE A 73 -20.48 3.85 5.05
N ARG A 74 -19.31 4.42 5.38
CA ARG A 74 -18.46 5.06 4.37
C ARG A 74 -18.08 4.10 3.24
N GLU A 75 -17.72 2.88 3.59
CA GLU A 75 -17.26 1.87 2.63
C GLU A 75 -18.42 1.30 1.81
N ILE A 76 -19.53 0.91 2.47
CA ILE A 76 -20.65 0.22 1.81
C ILE A 76 -21.44 1.18 0.91
N GLU A 77 -21.64 2.42 1.34
CA GLU A 77 -22.40 3.45 0.60
C GLU A 77 -21.48 4.34 -0.25
N SER A 78 -20.16 4.14 -0.18
CA SER A 78 -19.15 4.98 -0.88
C SER A 78 -19.24 6.47 -0.52
N LEU A 79 -19.56 6.78 0.74
CA LEU A 79 -19.74 8.13 1.26
C LEU A 79 -18.42 8.69 1.84
N ASP A 80 -18.31 10.00 1.90
CA ASP A 80 -17.30 10.65 2.73
C ASP A 80 -17.70 10.59 4.22
N PHE A 81 -16.80 11.03 5.10
CA PHE A 81 -17.04 10.99 6.55
C PHE A 81 -18.27 11.81 6.97
N ALA A 82 -18.43 13.02 6.42
CA ALA A 82 -19.50 13.90 6.79
C ALA A 82 -20.88 13.37 6.36
N ASP A 83 -20.96 12.79 5.18
CA ASP A 83 -22.21 12.23 4.67
C ASP A 83 -22.57 10.90 5.37
N ALA A 84 -21.59 10.08 5.74
CA ALA A 84 -21.83 8.90 6.57
C ALA A 84 -22.34 9.27 7.97
N VAL A 85 -21.78 10.31 8.59
CA VAL A 85 -22.25 10.85 9.87
C VAL A 85 -23.68 11.36 9.76
N LYS A 86 -24.04 12.08 8.69
CA LYS A 86 -25.41 12.55 8.44
C LYS A 86 -26.40 11.38 8.31
N LEU A 87 -26.05 10.37 7.53
CA LEU A 87 -26.87 9.18 7.33
C LEU A 87 -27.14 8.43 8.64
N LEU A 88 -26.11 8.26 9.47
CA LEU A 88 -26.24 7.62 10.78
C LEU A 88 -27.03 8.48 11.78
N ALA A 89 -26.88 9.81 11.73
CA ALA A 89 -27.65 10.74 12.56
C ALA A 89 -29.13 10.71 12.20
N GLU A 90 -29.46 10.68 10.91
CA GLU A 90 -30.84 10.52 10.42
C GLU A 90 -31.43 9.19 10.88
N ARG A 91 -30.69 8.09 10.75
CA ARG A 91 -31.09 6.77 11.23
C ARG A 91 -31.39 6.76 12.73
N ALA A 92 -30.52 7.39 13.52
CA ALA A 92 -30.66 7.48 14.98
C ALA A 92 -31.64 8.58 15.44
N LYS A 93 -32.26 9.32 14.51
CA LYS A 93 -33.07 10.50 14.77
C LYS A 93 -32.36 11.52 15.68
N MET A 94 -31.04 11.62 15.50
CA MET A 94 -30.23 12.62 16.18
C MET A 94 -30.25 13.92 15.39
N PRO A 95 -30.56 15.08 16.04
CA PRO A 95 -30.32 16.34 15.38
C PRO A 95 -28.81 16.49 15.13
N LEU A 96 -28.45 16.84 13.90
CA LEU A 96 -27.07 17.23 13.63
C LEU A 96 -26.77 18.44 14.54
N PRO A 97 -25.63 18.46 15.22
CA PRO A 97 -25.24 19.65 15.95
C PRO A 97 -25.25 20.82 14.98
N ASP A 98 -25.70 21.97 15.47
CA ASP A 98 -25.46 23.25 14.78
C ASP A 98 -23.94 23.45 14.73
N VAL A 99 -23.34 22.76 13.78
CA VAL A 99 -21.91 22.79 13.57
C VAL A 99 -21.60 24.20 13.07
N ARG A 100 -21.32 25.09 14.02
CA ARG A 100 -20.43 26.21 13.75
C ARG A 100 -19.05 25.62 13.52
N TYR A 101 -19.00 24.87 12.42
CA TYR A 101 -17.73 24.55 11.82
C TYR A 101 -17.04 25.87 11.54
N ASP A 102 -15.78 25.81 11.66
CA ASP A 102 -14.90 26.54 10.76
C ASP A 102 -15.21 26.06 9.31
N ASP A 103 -16.48 26.21 8.93
CA ASP A 103 -17.08 25.96 7.63
C ASP A 103 -16.27 26.72 6.56
N GLU A 104 -15.54 27.73 7.00
CA GLU A 104 -14.65 28.55 6.21
C GLU A 104 -13.38 27.77 5.81
N GLN A 105 -12.73 27.07 6.73
CA GLN A 105 -11.52 26.31 6.40
C GLN A 105 -11.82 25.11 5.48
N VAL A 106 -12.90 24.38 5.72
CA VAL A 106 -13.31 23.26 4.85
C VAL A 106 -13.78 23.77 3.49
N ARG A 107 -14.55 24.87 3.48
CA ARG A 107 -14.97 25.55 2.24
C ARG A 107 -13.77 26.12 1.49
N GLU A 108 -12.81 26.71 2.18
CA GLU A 108 -11.58 27.19 1.59
C GLU A 108 -10.72 26.06 1.03
N GLN A 109 -10.54 24.97 1.77
CA GLN A 109 -9.82 23.79 1.25
C GLN A 109 -10.50 23.19 0.03
N LYS A 110 -11.83 23.08 0.02
CA LYS A 110 -12.60 22.61 -1.13
C LYS A 110 -12.46 23.57 -2.31
N LYS A 111 -12.65 24.85 -2.10
CA LYS A 111 -12.44 25.89 -3.13
C LYS A 111 -11.02 25.86 -3.67
N ARG A 112 -10.03 25.70 -2.79
CA ARG A 112 -8.62 25.59 -3.19
C ARG A 112 -8.38 24.36 -4.06
N LYS A 113 -8.93 23.20 -3.72
CA LYS A 113 -8.84 21.99 -4.57
C LYS A 113 -9.51 22.18 -5.92
N GLU A 114 -10.73 22.71 -5.96
CA GLU A 114 -11.46 23.00 -7.19
C GLU A 114 -10.69 24.00 -8.08
N ARG A 115 -10.06 24.99 -7.45
CA ARG A 115 -9.23 25.97 -8.13
C ARG A 115 -7.97 25.34 -8.75
N LEU A 116 -7.28 24.43 -8.00
CA LEU A 116 -6.14 23.68 -8.52
C LEU A 116 -6.54 22.74 -9.67
N LEU A 117 -7.66 22.05 -9.59
CA LEU A 117 -8.16 21.20 -10.68
C LEU A 117 -8.51 22.02 -11.92
N SER A 118 -9.09 23.21 -11.76
CA SER A 118 -9.34 24.13 -12.87
C SER A 118 -8.04 24.59 -13.53
N LEU A 119 -7.03 24.94 -12.74
CA LEU A 119 -5.70 25.33 -13.23
C LEU A 119 -5.04 24.17 -14.02
N LEU A 120 -5.08 22.95 -13.49
CA LEU A 120 -4.49 21.78 -14.16
C LEU A 120 -5.23 21.47 -15.46
N ARG A 121 -6.56 21.64 -15.51
CA ARG A 121 -7.32 21.52 -16.75
C ARG A 121 -6.91 22.56 -17.78
N ASP A 122 -6.78 23.84 -17.39
CA ASP A 122 -6.33 24.91 -18.28
C ASP A 122 -4.90 24.67 -18.76
N THR A 123 -4.02 24.14 -17.91
CA THR A 123 -2.67 23.69 -18.24
C THR A 123 -2.69 22.59 -19.30
N ALA A 124 -3.56 21.57 -19.15
CA ALA A 124 -3.70 20.51 -20.14
C ALA A 124 -4.16 21.05 -21.51
N LEU A 125 -5.13 21.98 -21.51
CA LEU A 125 -5.59 22.64 -22.73
C LEU A 125 -4.48 23.47 -23.38
N PHE A 126 -3.66 24.17 -22.61
CA PHE A 126 -2.49 24.90 -23.09
C PHE A 126 -1.50 23.98 -23.80
N TYR A 127 -1.13 22.86 -23.18
CA TYR A 127 -0.20 21.90 -23.78
C TYR A 127 -0.79 21.23 -25.03
N ALA A 128 -2.07 20.87 -25.01
CA ALA A 128 -2.75 20.29 -26.16
C ALA A 128 -2.84 21.28 -27.32
N HIS A 129 -3.05 22.58 -27.04
CA HIS A 129 -3.01 23.64 -28.05
C HIS A 129 -1.61 23.78 -28.66
N ASN A 130 -0.57 23.83 -27.80
CA ASN A 130 0.82 23.94 -28.23
C ASN A 130 1.20 22.83 -29.22
N LEU A 131 0.79 21.59 -28.98
CA LEU A 131 1.10 20.45 -29.85
C LEU A 131 0.55 20.61 -31.27
N ARG A 132 -0.49 21.45 -31.47
CA ARG A 132 -1.10 21.75 -32.78
C ARG A 132 -0.46 22.93 -33.52
N THR A 133 0.52 23.59 -32.87
CA THR A 133 1.21 24.74 -33.47
C THR A 133 2.44 24.30 -34.27
N PRO A 134 2.89 25.07 -35.26
CA PRO A 134 4.13 24.79 -36.00
C PRO A 134 5.38 24.71 -35.10
N ALA A 135 5.36 25.37 -33.95
CA ALA A 135 6.49 25.34 -32.98
C ALA A 135 6.70 23.95 -32.35
N ALA A 136 5.71 23.05 -32.41
CA ALA A 136 5.78 21.70 -31.84
C ALA A 136 6.32 20.64 -32.83
N THR A 137 6.91 21.00 -33.94
CA THR A 137 7.37 20.05 -34.99
C THR A 137 8.17 18.88 -34.39
N LYS A 138 9.14 19.16 -33.52
CA LYS A 138 9.93 18.11 -32.88
C LYS A 138 9.11 17.12 -32.02
N HIS A 139 8.06 17.61 -31.37
CA HIS A 139 7.14 16.79 -30.55
C HIS A 139 6.28 15.91 -31.47
N VAL A 140 5.80 16.48 -32.56
CA VAL A 140 5.02 15.75 -33.57
C VAL A 140 5.87 14.67 -34.24
N ASP A 141 7.10 14.98 -34.64
CA ASP A 141 8.05 14.00 -35.19
C ASP A 141 8.33 12.85 -34.21
N TYR A 142 8.47 13.17 -32.92
CA TYR A 142 8.64 12.15 -31.89
C TYR A 142 7.42 11.22 -31.78
N ILE A 143 6.20 11.78 -31.82
CA ILE A 143 4.93 11.02 -31.82
C ILE A 143 4.86 10.11 -33.05
N TYR A 144 5.20 10.61 -34.23
CA TYR A 144 5.21 9.83 -35.49
C TYR A 144 6.25 8.69 -35.44
N LYS A 145 7.47 8.96 -34.97
CA LYS A 145 8.51 7.92 -34.78
C LYS A 145 8.03 6.80 -33.87
N ARG A 146 7.19 7.13 -32.88
CA ARG A 146 6.58 6.14 -31.97
C ARG A 146 5.34 5.46 -32.55
N LYS A 147 4.91 5.81 -33.76
CA LYS A 147 3.70 5.28 -34.41
C LYS A 147 2.41 5.53 -33.60
N ILE A 148 2.35 6.61 -32.80
CA ILE A 148 1.17 7.00 -32.06
C ILE A 148 0.22 7.76 -33.00
N THR A 149 -1.03 7.29 -33.12
CA THR A 149 -2.03 7.85 -33.99
C THR A 149 -2.63 9.15 -33.46
N ASN A 150 -3.17 10.00 -34.33
CA ASN A 150 -3.88 11.23 -33.93
C ASN A 150 -5.07 10.94 -33.00
N GLU A 151 -5.79 9.83 -33.25
CA GLU A 151 -6.88 9.39 -32.38
C GLU A 151 -6.37 9.12 -30.96
N THR A 152 -5.23 8.43 -30.84
CA THR A 152 -4.60 8.14 -29.56
C THR A 152 -4.08 9.42 -28.88
N VAL A 153 -3.48 10.34 -29.64
CA VAL A 153 -3.08 11.67 -29.14
C VAL A 153 -4.28 12.38 -28.50
N MET A 154 -5.43 12.39 -29.18
CA MET A 154 -6.64 13.03 -28.66
C MET A 154 -7.22 12.28 -27.46
N ARG A 155 -7.26 10.95 -27.50
CA ARG A 155 -7.81 10.11 -26.44
C ARG A 155 -7.06 10.26 -25.12
N PHE A 156 -5.74 10.34 -25.17
CA PHE A 156 -4.89 10.54 -23.99
C PHE A 156 -4.63 12.02 -23.66
N GLY A 157 -5.06 12.95 -24.53
CA GLY A 157 -4.86 14.37 -24.33
C GLY A 157 -3.40 14.80 -24.38
N LEU A 158 -2.57 14.12 -25.19
CA LEU A 158 -1.15 14.43 -25.28
C LEU A 158 -0.93 15.90 -25.70
N GLY A 159 0.12 16.52 -25.15
CA GLY A 159 0.44 17.91 -25.38
C GLY A 159 1.94 18.17 -25.52
N ALA A 160 2.31 19.43 -25.70
CA ALA A 160 3.70 19.86 -25.77
C ALA A 160 3.96 21.05 -24.85
N SER A 161 4.96 20.96 -24.03
CA SER A 161 5.60 22.13 -23.44
C SER A 161 6.72 22.59 -24.37
N LEU A 162 6.60 23.79 -24.91
CA LEU A 162 7.54 24.30 -25.90
C LEU A 162 8.77 24.96 -25.27
N ASP A 163 8.56 25.59 -24.11
CA ASP A 163 9.58 26.34 -23.40
C ASP A 163 9.27 26.45 -21.89
N PHE A 164 10.14 27.10 -21.13
CA PHE A 164 9.99 27.27 -19.69
C PHE A 164 9.14 28.49 -19.28
N LYS A 165 8.76 29.38 -20.18
CA LYS A 165 8.13 30.68 -19.86
C LYS A 165 6.65 30.77 -20.27
N GLY A 166 6.25 30.03 -21.29
CA GLY A 166 4.91 30.14 -21.89
C GLY A 166 3.79 29.81 -20.91
N LEU A 167 3.93 28.70 -20.15
CA LEU A 167 2.90 28.26 -19.22
C LEU A 167 2.61 29.26 -18.10
N PRO A 168 3.61 29.76 -17.31
CA PRO A 168 3.33 30.73 -16.27
C PRO A 168 2.68 32.01 -16.81
N SER A 169 3.10 32.49 -17.98
CA SER A 169 2.51 33.65 -18.64
C SER A 169 1.05 33.42 -19.00
N TYR A 170 0.73 32.27 -19.60
CA TYR A 170 -0.64 31.88 -19.94
C TYR A 170 -1.54 31.79 -18.70
N LEU A 171 -1.09 31.13 -17.64
CA LEU A 171 -1.88 30.95 -16.43
C LEU A 171 -2.19 32.29 -15.73
N ARG A 172 -1.26 33.25 -15.75
CA ARG A 172 -1.53 34.61 -15.25
C ARG A 172 -2.64 35.30 -16.05
N THR A 173 -2.73 35.11 -17.38
CA THR A 173 -3.83 35.66 -18.19
C THR A 173 -5.19 35.04 -17.81
N LYS A 174 -5.19 33.83 -17.22
CA LYS A 174 -6.37 33.17 -16.69
C LYS A 174 -6.71 33.58 -15.25
N GLY A 175 -5.92 34.49 -14.65
CA GLY A 175 -6.14 35.00 -13.29
C GLY A 175 -5.71 34.03 -12.18
N TYR A 176 -4.74 33.13 -12.44
CA TYR A 176 -4.14 32.31 -11.41
C TYR A 176 -2.98 33.03 -10.73
N THR A 177 -2.86 32.88 -9.41
CA THR A 177 -1.75 33.47 -8.65
C THR A 177 -0.49 32.61 -8.77
N ASP A 178 0.67 33.20 -8.48
CA ASP A 178 1.94 32.50 -8.51
C ASP A 178 1.97 31.34 -7.50
N GLU A 179 1.35 31.50 -6.31
CA GLU A 179 1.20 30.46 -5.29
C GLU A 179 0.33 29.29 -5.77
N GLU A 180 -0.81 29.58 -6.45
CA GLU A 180 -1.67 28.57 -7.04
C GLU A 180 -0.91 27.77 -8.11
N MET A 181 -0.13 28.44 -8.95
CA MET A 181 0.66 27.79 -9.99
C MET A 181 1.71 26.85 -9.42
N VAL A 182 2.44 27.27 -8.38
CA VAL A 182 3.42 26.43 -7.69
C VAL A 182 2.74 25.29 -6.93
N ALA A 183 1.62 25.57 -6.26
CA ALA A 183 0.87 24.55 -5.52
C ALA A 183 0.29 23.45 -6.42
N SER A 184 0.02 23.75 -7.70
CA SER A 184 -0.45 22.76 -8.68
C SER A 184 0.62 21.75 -9.10
N GLY A 185 1.92 22.07 -8.89
CA GLY A 185 3.06 21.28 -9.33
C GLY A 185 3.37 21.38 -10.84
N ALA A 186 2.61 22.13 -11.62
CA ALA A 186 2.87 22.37 -13.05
C ALA A 186 3.94 23.46 -13.26
N VAL A 187 4.05 24.38 -12.31
CA VAL A 187 5.03 25.48 -12.33
C VAL A 187 6.02 25.33 -11.21
N GLY A 188 7.30 25.49 -11.52
CA GLY A 188 8.40 25.58 -10.58
C GLY A 188 8.73 27.03 -10.24
N GLU A 189 9.36 27.26 -9.06
CA GLU A 189 9.90 28.56 -8.67
C GLU A 189 11.39 28.40 -8.32
N LYS A 190 12.21 29.33 -8.80
CA LYS A 190 13.63 29.41 -8.45
C LYS A 190 14.07 30.87 -8.46
N ASN A 191 14.51 31.36 -7.31
CA ASN A 191 15.01 32.74 -7.14
C ASN A 191 13.99 33.81 -7.60
N GLY A 192 12.70 33.63 -7.25
CA GLY A 192 11.62 34.52 -7.64
C GLY A 192 11.20 34.43 -9.13
N ARG A 193 11.72 33.46 -9.86
CA ARG A 193 11.36 33.23 -11.25
C ARG A 193 10.51 31.97 -11.35
N TYR A 194 9.36 32.10 -12.01
CA TYR A 194 8.40 31.02 -12.23
C TYR A 194 8.61 30.43 -13.63
N PHE A 195 8.65 29.11 -13.72
CA PHE A 195 8.92 28.40 -14.96
C PHE A 195 8.07 27.14 -15.10
N ASP A 196 7.78 26.74 -16.33
CA ASP A 196 7.14 25.47 -16.64
C ASP A 196 8.03 24.32 -16.15
N TRP A 197 7.51 23.52 -15.20
CA TRP A 197 8.25 22.39 -14.60
C TRP A 197 8.65 21.33 -15.63
N LEU A 198 7.88 21.23 -16.71
CA LEU A 198 8.03 20.25 -17.77
C LEU A 198 8.53 20.84 -19.11
N GLY A 199 9.17 22.01 -19.06
CA GLY A 199 9.62 22.75 -20.26
C GLY A 199 10.36 21.88 -21.27
N GLY A 200 10.00 22.02 -22.56
CA GLY A 200 10.63 21.32 -23.67
C GLY A 200 10.26 19.83 -23.83
N ARG A 201 9.19 19.36 -23.20
CA ARG A 201 8.83 17.91 -23.15
C ARG A 201 7.50 17.61 -23.84
N LEU A 202 7.37 16.37 -24.33
CA LEU A 202 6.06 15.80 -24.64
C LEU A 202 5.31 15.58 -23.33
N ILE A 203 4.08 16.05 -23.26
CA ILE A 203 3.26 16.04 -22.05
C ILE A 203 2.19 14.96 -22.13
N ILE A 204 2.08 14.19 -21.06
CA ILE A 204 1.09 13.14 -20.87
C ILE A 204 0.28 13.50 -19.63
N PRO A 205 -0.98 13.94 -19.77
CA PRO A 205 -1.84 14.26 -18.63
C PRO A 205 -2.20 13.01 -17.82
N VAL A 206 -2.17 13.12 -16.51
CA VAL A 206 -2.66 12.11 -15.57
C VAL A 206 -4.07 12.47 -15.15
N ILE A 207 -5.03 11.59 -15.45
CA ILE A 207 -6.45 11.82 -15.21
C ILE A 207 -6.92 10.82 -14.15
N ASP A 208 -7.58 11.33 -13.10
CA ASP A 208 -8.11 10.51 -12.01
C ASP A 208 -9.38 9.72 -12.42
N GLN A 209 -9.87 8.87 -11.54
CA GLN A 209 -11.10 8.08 -11.75
C GLN A 209 -12.38 8.93 -11.92
N PHE A 210 -12.33 10.22 -11.59
CA PHE A 210 -13.44 11.17 -11.74
C PHE A 210 -13.37 11.99 -13.03
N GLY A 211 -12.29 11.86 -13.80
CA GLY A 211 -12.05 12.58 -15.04
C GLY A 211 -11.34 13.92 -14.88
N ASN A 212 -10.79 14.22 -13.70
CA ASN A 212 -10.01 15.42 -13.47
C ASN A 212 -8.57 15.22 -13.89
N VAL A 213 -7.96 16.22 -14.52
CA VAL A 213 -6.50 16.26 -14.68
C VAL A 213 -5.89 16.61 -13.32
N VAL A 214 -5.07 15.71 -12.78
CA VAL A 214 -4.47 15.85 -11.44
C VAL A 214 -2.96 16.04 -11.46
N ALA A 215 -2.31 15.64 -12.56
CA ALA A 215 -0.85 15.71 -12.74
C ALA A 215 -0.47 15.63 -14.21
N PHE A 216 0.82 15.72 -14.48
CA PHE A 216 1.42 15.52 -15.79
C PHE A 216 2.69 14.71 -15.69
N ASP A 217 2.97 13.92 -16.72
CA ASP A 217 4.27 13.33 -16.98
C ASP A 217 4.90 13.99 -18.21
N GLY A 218 6.16 14.37 -18.13
CA GLY A 218 6.92 15.02 -19.18
C GLY A 218 8.01 14.12 -19.74
N ARG A 219 7.84 13.63 -20.95
CA ARG A 219 8.83 12.84 -21.67
C ARG A 219 9.78 13.72 -22.47
N ARG A 220 11.08 13.63 -22.24
CA ARG A 220 12.08 14.26 -23.07
C ARG A 220 12.07 13.68 -24.49
N ILE A 221 12.11 14.55 -25.50
CA ILE A 221 11.99 14.19 -26.91
C ILE A 221 13.33 14.19 -27.68
N ASP A 222 14.41 14.59 -27.04
CA ASP A 222 15.77 14.62 -27.58
C ASP A 222 16.71 13.64 -26.83
N ASP A 223 17.97 13.51 -27.31
CA ASP A 223 18.99 12.64 -26.75
C ASP A 223 19.85 13.35 -25.67
N GLY A 224 19.35 14.42 -25.06
CA GLY A 224 20.06 15.16 -24.00
C GLY A 224 20.39 14.31 -22.77
N LYS A 225 21.20 14.84 -21.86
CA LYS A 225 21.65 14.16 -20.62
C LYS A 225 20.66 14.26 -19.44
N GLU A 226 19.60 15.07 -19.57
CA GLU A 226 18.60 15.24 -18.51
C GLU A 226 17.74 14.01 -18.34
N GLN A 227 17.02 13.93 -17.22
CA GLN A 227 16.11 12.83 -16.92
C GLN A 227 15.12 12.58 -18.07
N LYS A 228 14.99 11.31 -18.47
CA LYS A 228 14.13 10.86 -19.55
C LYS A 228 12.65 11.18 -19.28
N TYR A 229 12.20 10.98 -18.05
CA TYR A 229 10.86 11.29 -17.56
C TYR A 229 10.92 12.21 -16.34
N ILE A 230 10.01 13.18 -16.26
CA ILE A 230 9.79 14.01 -15.09
C ILE A 230 8.28 14.02 -14.81
N ASN A 231 7.90 13.60 -13.61
CA ASN A 231 6.52 13.62 -13.14
C ASN A 231 6.24 14.87 -12.28
N THR A 232 4.98 15.29 -12.25
CA THR A 232 4.47 16.22 -11.25
C THR A 232 4.81 15.68 -9.84
N ARG A 233 5.22 16.58 -8.92
CA ARG A 233 5.42 16.26 -7.51
C ARG A 233 4.09 16.02 -6.79
N GLU A 234 4.13 15.48 -5.56
CA GLU A 234 2.95 15.37 -4.68
C GLU A 234 2.29 16.74 -4.48
N THR A 235 0.95 16.80 -4.56
CA THR A 235 0.16 18.03 -4.39
C THR A 235 -1.11 17.74 -3.58
N ALA A 236 -1.88 18.78 -3.26
CA ALA A 236 -3.16 18.62 -2.57
C ALA A 236 -4.22 17.82 -3.38
N VAL A 237 -4.01 17.64 -4.71
CA VAL A 237 -4.94 16.94 -5.62
C VAL A 237 -4.31 15.71 -6.28
N PHE A 238 -3.03 15.44 -6.03
CA PHE A 238 -2.32 14.32 -6.64
C PHE A 238 -1.39 13.61 -5.66
N SER A 239 -1.52 12.30 -5.56
CA SER A 239 -0.58 11.43 -4.85
C SER A 239 -0.20 10.25 -5.73
N LYS A 240 1.12 10.07 -5.94
CA LYS A 240 1.68 8.98 -6.77
C LYS A 240 1.27 7.61 -6.25
N GLY A 241 1.30 7.43 -4.94
CA GLY A 241 0.94 6.17 -4.30
C GLY A 241 -0.56 5.83 -4.35
N LYS A 242 -1.42 6.82 -4.66
CA LYS A 242 -2.88 6.64 -4.71
C LYS A 242 -3.47 6.83 -6.11
N THR A 243 -2.63 7.03 -7.13
CA THR A 243 -3.05 7.27 -8.51
C THR A 243 -2.50 6.19 -9.43
N LEU A 244 -3.32 5.72 -10.37
CA LEU A 244 -2.92 4.87 -11.47
C LEU A 244 -3.13 5.62 -12.78
N PHE A 245 -2.15 5.59 -13.66
CA PHE A 245 -2.29 6.15 -14.99
C PHE A 245 -3.30 5.33 -15.81
N ASN A 246 -4.15 6.02 -16.55
CA ASN A 246 -5.24 5.46 -17.40
C ASN A 246 -6.42 4.86 -16.62
N ILE A 247 -6.53 5.09 -15.32
CA ILE A 247 -7.66 4.57 -14.50
C ILE A 247 -9.01 5.09 -14.96
N ASN A 248 -9.07 6.31 -15.50
CA ASN A 248 -10.27 6.92 -16.06
C ASN A 248 -10.82 6.13 -17.27
N ASN A 249 -9.94 5.63 -18.15
CA ASN A 249 -10.33 4.82 -19.29
C ASN A 249 -10.66 3.38 -18.87
N LEU A 250 -9.94 2.80 -17.91
CA LEU A 250 -10.28 1.51 -17.31
C LEU A 250 -11.72 1.50 -16.78
N LYS A 251 -12.13 2.59 -16.09
CA LYS A 251 -13.50 2.76 -15.60
C LYS A 251 -14.52 2.80 -16.74
N LYS A 252 -14.22 3.48 -17.85
CA LYS A 252 -15.08 3.51 -19.04
C LYS A 252 -15.25 2.10 -19.63
N VAL A 253 -14.14 1.37 -19.82
CA VAL A 253 -14.14 -0.01 -20.32
C VAL A 253 -15.02 -0.91 -19.45
N LYS A 254 -14.87 -0.82 -18.12
CA LYS A 254 -15.70 -1.57 -17.18
C LYS A 254 -17.19 -1.29 -17.38
N ASN A 255 -17.56 -0.01 -17.51
CA ASN A 255 -18.96 0.40 -17.61
C ASN A 255 -19.59 0.04 -18.97
N GLU A 256 -18.82 0.06 -20.05
CA GLU A 256 -19.33 -0.16 -21.41
C GLU A 256 -19.33 -1.63 -21.82
N LYS A 257 -18.30 -2.39 -21.45
CA LYS A 257 -18.04 -3.75 -21.96
C LYS A 257 -17.92 -4.82 -20.88
N GLY A 258 -17.92 -4.43 -19.61
CA GLY A 258 -17.44 -5.26 -18.51
C GLY A 258 -15.91 -5.36 -18.51
N LEU A 259 -15.33 -5.76 -17.38
CA LEU A 259 -13.89 -5.91 -17.24
C LEU A 259 -13.60 -7.25 -16.54
N THR A 260 -12.88 -8.13 -17.23
CA THR A 260 -12.47 -9.44 -16.71
C THR A 260 -11.10 -9.41 -16.07
N ASP A 261 -10.23 -8.51 -16.54
CA ASP A 261 -8.83 -8.41 -16.13
C ASP A 261 -8.25 -7.03 -16.41
N VAL A 262 -7.06 -6.76 -15.85
CA VAL A 262 -6.28 -5.55 -16.09
C VAL A 262 -4.85 -5.91 -16.46
N ILE A 263 -4.24 -5.17 -17.38
CA ILE A 263 -2.82 -5.26 -17.72
C ILE A 263 -2.10 -4.12 -17.04
N ILE A 264 -1.03 -4.40 -16.31
CA ILE A 264 -0.21 -3.41 -15.61
C ILE A 264 1.15 -3.38 -16.29
N VAL A 265 1.57 -2.21 -16.77
CA VAL A 265 2.86 -1.95 -17.40
C VAL A 265 3.66 -0.93 -16.59
N GLU A 266 4.96 -0.72 -16.89
CA GLU A 266 5.80 0.20 -16.12
C GLU A 266 5.62 1.66 -16.52
N GLY A 267 5.60 1.93 -17.81
CA GLY A 267 5.65 3.28 -18.37
C GLY A 267 4.32 3.81 -18.89
N HIS A 268 4.14 5.13 -18.82
CA HIS A 268 2.93 5.77 -19.33
C HIS A 268 2.83 5.68 -20.86
N LEU A 269 3.96 5.72 -21.59
CA LEU A 269 3.96 5.52 -23.04
C LEU A 269 3.67 4.08 -23.43
N ASP A 270 4.05 3.09 -22.59
CA ASP A 270 3.66 1.70 -22.82
C ASP A 270 2.15 1.54 -22.72
N VAL A 271 1.51 2.20 -21.73
CA VAL A 271 0.05 2.26 -21.67
C VAL A 271 -0.55 2.83 -22.94
N VAL A 272 0.00 3.92 -23.48
CA VAL A 272 -0.50 4.56 -24.70
C VAL A 272 -0.43 3.60 -25.88
N THR A 273 0.71 2.91 -26.07
CA THR A 273 0.93 1.96 -27.18
C THR A 273 0.10 0.70 -27.03
N VAL A 274 0.09 0.09 -25.83
CA VAL A 274 -0.70 -1.12 -25.52
C VAL A 274 -2.20 -0.83 -25.68
N SER A 275 -2.68 0.31 -25.20
CA SER A 275 -4.07 0.74 -25.40
C SER A 275 -4.42 0.95 -26.86
N GLN A 276 -3.51 1.56 -27.64
CA GLN A 276 -3.67 1.74 -29.09
C GLN A 276 -3.74 0.40 -29.84
N ALA A 277 -2.97 -0.59 -29.38
CA ALA A 277 -2.93 -1.93 -29.95
C ALA A 277 -4.19 -2.78 -29.67
N GLY A 278 -5.19 -2.22 -28.99
CA GLY A 278 -6.48 -2.89 -28.74
C GLY A 278 -6.61 -3.52 -27.35
N PHE A 279 -5.78 -3.10 -26.39
CA PHE A 279 -5.86 -3.51 -24.98
C PHE A 279 -6.23 -2.32 -24.08
N PRO A 280 -7.51 -1.89 -24.10
CA PRO A 280 -7.93 -0.68 -23.40
C PRO A 280 -7.91 -0.83 -21.85
N ASN A 281 -7.78 -2.05 -21.35
CA ASN A 281 -7.71 -2.43 -19.93
C ASN A 281 -6.29 -2.33 -19.34
N VAL A 282 -5.42 -1.50 -19.94
CA VAL A 282 -4.04 -1.31 -19.48
C VAL A 282 -3.90 -0.09 -18.58
N VAL A 283 -3.08 -0.21 -17.51
CA VAL A 283 -2.73 0.87 -16.58
C VAL A 283 -1.25 0.84 -16.24
N ALA A 284 -0.74 1.91 -15.63
CA ALA A 284 0.60 1.94 -15.04
C ALA A 284 0.61 2.63 -13.68
N SER A 285 1.61 2.31 -12.86
CA SER A 285 1.95 3.07 -11.65
C SER A 285 2.55 4.44 -12.03
N MET A 286 2.78 5.30 -11.03
CA MET A 286 3.27 6.66 -11.26
C MET A 286 4.80 6.78 -11.16
N GLY A 287 5.54 5.84 -11.78
CA GLY A 287 7.02 5.81 -11.71
C GLY A 287 7.55 5.41 -10.34
N THR A 288 6.77 4.68 -9.58
CA THR A 288 7.09 4.09 -8.27
C THR A 288 6.64 2.63 -8.26
N SER A 289 7.16 1.84 -7.33
CA SER A 289 6.61 0.49 -7.08
C SER A 289 5.11 0.57 -6.79
N LEU A 290 4.38 -0.46 -7.17
CA LEU A 290 2.95 -0.57 -6.92
C LEU A 290 2.67 -0.53 -5.41
N THR A 291 1.61 0.17 -5.02
CA THR A 291 1.23 0.34 -3.61
C THR A 291 -0.03 -0.45 -3.27
N LYS A 292 -0.29 -0.67 -1.97
CA LYS A 292 -1.54 -1.27 -1.49
C LYS A 292 -2.78 -0.47 -1.92
N ASP A 293 -2.72 0.88 -1.87
CA ASP A 293 -3.85 1.71 -2.31
C ASP A 293 -4.16 1.54 -3.80
N GLN A 294 -3.13 1.43 -4.64
CA GLN A 294 -3.29 1.15 -6.06
C GLN A 294 -3.86 -0.26 -6.30
N ALA A 295 -3.39 -1.27 -5.55
CA ALA A 295 -3.91 -2.63 -5.63
C ALA A 295 -5.39 -2.70 -5.20
N ARG A 296 -5.77 -2.06 -4.08
CA ARG A 296 -7.16 -1.93 -3.64
C ARG A 296 -8.02 -1.21 -4.68
N MET A 297 -7.47 -0.18 -5.32
CA MET A 297 -8.18 0.50 -6.41
C MET A 297 -8.46 -0.47 -7.56
N LEU A 298 -7.49 -1.27 -8.01
CA LEU A 298 -7.67 -2.24 -9.08
C LEU A 298 -8.67 -3.33 -8.70
N LYS A 299 -8.64 -3.81 -7.46
CA LYS A 299 -9.57 -4.83 -6.95
C LYS A 299 -11.04 -4.42 -7.07
N ARG A 300 -11.37 -3.13 -7.01
CA ARG A 300 -12.75 -2.63 -7.25
C ARG A 300 -13.20 -2.81 -8.71
N TYR A 301 -12.24 -2.97 -9.63
CA TYR A 301 -12.53 -3.08 -11.06
C TYR A 301 -12.53 -4.53 -11.54
N THR A 302 -11.62 -5.36 -11.06
CA THR A 302 -11.42 -6.74 -11.51
C THR A 302 -10.79 -7.60 -10.42
N ASP A 303 -10.89 -8.94 -10.59
CA ASP A 303 -10.24 -9.94 -9.73
C ASP A 303 -8.93 -10.47 -10.33
N LYS A 304 -8.54 -10.05 -11.56
CA LYS A 304 -7.39 -10.58 -12.27
C LYS A 304 -6.49 -9.50 -12.84
N ALA A 305 -5.19 -9.63 -12.63
CA ALA A 305 -4.17 -8.73 -13.12
C ALA A 305 -3.07 -9.47 -13.89
N TYR A 306 -2.72 -8.94 -15.06
CA TYR A 306 -1.54 -9.33 -15.82
C TYR A 306 -0.45 -8.28 -15.62
N ILE A 307 0.74 -8.71 -15.25
CA ILE A 307 1.90 -7.84 -15.16
C ILE A 307 2.75 -8.02 -16.41
N SER A 308 2.94 -6.94 -17.16
CA SER A 308 3.72 -6.89 -18.38
C SER A 308 4.80 -5.83 -18.26
N TYR A 309 5.86 -6.17 -17.54
CA TYR A 309 7.02 -5.31 -17.31
C TYR A 309 8.15 -5.64 -18.29
N ASP A 310 9.20 -4.81 -18.30
CA ASP A 310 10.36 -5.00 -19.15
C ASP A 310 11.00 -6.36 -18.93
N GLY A 311 11.49 -7.00 -20.01
CA GLY A 311 12.10 -8.32 -19.96
C GLY A 311 13.42 -8.40 -19.16
N ASP A 312 13.91 -7.29 -18.62
CA ASP A 312 15.15 -7.20 -17.85
C ASP A 312 15.01 -7.73 -16.42
N PHE A 313 15.71 -8.83 -16.15
CA PHE A 313 15.72 -9.50 -14.85
C PHE A 313 16.33 -8.67 -13.69
N ALA A 314 17.10 -7.61 -13.96
CA ALA A 314 17.76 -6.80 -12.93
C ALA A 314 16.79 -5.89 -12.14
N GLY A 315 15.65 -5.50 -12.71
CA GLY A 315 14.59 -4.71 -12.08
C GLY A 315 13.61 -5.51 -11.20
N GLN A 316 13.72 -6.85 -11.20
CA GLN A 316 12.67 -7.76 -10.71
C GLN A 316 12.45 -7.80 -9.19
N LYS A 317 13.35 -7.29 -8.36
CA LYS A 317 13.11 -7.22 -6.91
C LYS A 317 11.94 -6.30 -6.56
N ALA A 318 11.84 -5.16 -7.22
CA ALA A 318 10.71 -4.25 -7.05
C ALA A 318 9.42 -4.83 -7.63
N THR A 319 9.57 -5.59 -8.73
CA THR A 319 8.47 -6.29 -9.42
C THR A 319 7.83 -7.34 -8.53
N VAL A 320 8.60 -8.26 -7.94
CA VAL A 320 8.07 -9.33 -7.07
C VAL A 320 7.30 -8.76 -5.89
N ARG A 321 7.79 -7.70 -5.24
CA ARG A 321 7.07 -7.04 -4.14
C ARG A 321 5.74 -6.44 -4.58
N GLY A 322 5.70 -5.81 -5.76
CA GLY A 322 4.45 -5.28 -6.33
C GLY A 322 3.43 -6.37 -6.63
N LEU A 323 3.90 -7.54 -7.11
CA LEU A 323 3.09 -8.71 -7.40
C LEU A 323 2.45 -9.30 -6.14
N GLU A 324 3.20 -9.36 -5.05
CA GLU A 324 2.70 -9.82 -3.75
C GLU A 324 1.62 -8.91 -3.19
N ILE A 325 1.80 -7.59 -3.30
CA ILE A 325 0.78 -6.61 -2.90
C ILE A 325 -0.55 -6.85 -3.64
N LEU A 326 -0.52 -7.12 -4.94
CA LEU A 326 -1.74 -7.41 -5.70
C LEU A 326 -2.41 -8.72 -5.23
N ARG A 327 -1.62 -9.77 -5.02
CA ARG A 327 -2.12 -11.07 -4.52
C ARG A 327 -2.71 -10.93 -3.13
N ASP A 328 -2.04 -10.21 -2.24
CA ASP A 328 -2.47 -10.01 -0.85
C ASP A 328 -3.77 -9.20 -0.76
N GLU A 329 -4.01 -8.29 -1.71
CA GLU A 329 -5.29 -7.60 -1.88
C GLU A 329 -6.33 -8.44 -2.66
N GLY A 330 -6.04 -9.72 -2.92
CA GLY A 330 -6.99 -10.72 -3.45
C GLY A 330 -7.15 -10.72 -4.97
N LEU A 331 -6.16 -10.24 -5.75
CA LEU A 331 -6.16 -10.38 -7.20
C LEU A 331 -5.45 -11.69 -7.61
N GLU A 332 -5.98 -12.36 -8.61
CA GLU A 332 -5.27 -13.40 -9.35
C GLU A 332 -4.19 -12.72 -10.22
N VAL A 333 -2.90 -12.99 -9.94
CA VAL A 333 -1.79 -12.32 -10.63
C VAL A 333 -1.12 -13.27 -11.59
N LYS A 334 -0.97 -12.86 -12.86
CA LYS A 334 -0.22 -13.55 -13.90
C LYS A 334 0.87 -12.66 -14.49
N ILE A 335 1.98 -13.24 -14.84
CA ILE A 335 3.14 -12.55 -15.41
C ILE A 335 3.24 -12.83 -16.90
N VAL A 336 3.27 -11.76 -17.70
CA VAL A 336 3.52 -11.79 -19.13
C VAL A 336 5.03 -11.80 -19.35
N SER A 337 5.55 -12.92 -19.83
CA SER A 337 6.98 -13.05 -20.14
C SER A 337 7.25 -12.54 -21.56
N LEU A 338 7.86 -11.36 -21.65
CA LEU A 338 8.32 -10.79 -22.91
C LEU A 338 9.74 -11.29 -23.25
N PRO A 339 10.17 -11.21 -24.53
CA PRO A 339 11.54 -11.49 -24.92
C PRO A 339 12.54 -10.60 -24.16
N ASP A 340 13.74 -11.15 -23.89
CA ASP A 340 14.78 -10.46 -23.13
C ASP A 340 15.09 -9.07 -23.73
N GLY A 341 15.09 -8.04 -22.88
CA GLY A 341 15.39 -6.65 -23.24
C GLY A 341 14.31 -5.93 -24.04
N LYS A 342 13.12 -6.52 -24.21
CA LYS A 342 11.97 -5.85 -24.86
C LYS A 342 10.93 -5.41 -23.81
N ASP A 343 10.42 -4.20 -24.02
CA ASP A 343 9.23 -3.71 -23.33
C ASP A 343 7.95 -3.98 -24.14
N PRO A 344 6.74 -3.80 -23.59
CA PRO A 344 5.47 -3.96 -24.31
C PRO A 344 5.37 -3.11 -25.58
N ASP A 345 5.92 -1.89 -25.58
CA ASP A 345 5.96 -0.96 -26.71
C ASP A 345 6.83 -1.55 -27.84
N ASP A 346 8.01 -2.10 -27.51
CA ASP A 346 8.91 -2.73 -28.47
C ASP A 346 8.30 -3.97 -29.11
N VAL A 347 7.67 -4.85 -28.34
CA VAL A 347 6.98 -6.05 -28.84
C VAL A 347 5.88 -5.66 -29.84
N ILE A 348 5.02 -4.73 -29.46
CA ILE A 348 3.91 -4.27 -30.33
C ILE A 348 4.43 -3.65 -31.61
N LYS A 349 5.52 -2.87 -31.58
CA LYS A 349 6.12 -2.24 -32.75
C LYS A 349 6.83 -3.19 -33.70
N THR A 350 7.48 -4.22 -33.15
CA THR A 350 8.31 -5.15 -33.93
C THR A 350 7.56 -6.40 -34.35
N GLU A 351 6.68 -6.94 -33.51
CA GLU A 351 5.98 -8.21 -33.70
C GLU A 351 4.46 -8.04 -33.91
N GLY A 352 3.91 -6.90 -33.54
CA GLY A 352 2.49 -6.56 -33.70
C GLY A 352 1.60 -6.92 -32.52
N ALA A 353 0.36 -6.43 -32.57
CA ALA A 353 -0.63 -6.62 -31.50
C ALA A 353 -1.01 -8.09 -31.25
N GLU A 354 -1.05 -8.92 -32.31
CA GLU A 354 -1.40 -10.35 -32.18
C GLU A 354 -0.30 -11.15 -31.45
N ALA A 355 0.98 -10.82 -31.66
CA ALA A 355 2.06 -11.42 -30.90
C ALA A 355 1.94 -11.04 -29.40
N TYR A 356 1.68 -9.77 -29.10
CA TYR A 356 1.48 -9.34 -27.73
C TYR A 356 0.26 -10.02 -27.09
N ARG A 357 -0.83 -10.22 -27.83
CA ARG A 357 -2.01 -10.99 -27.35
C ARG A 357 -1.64 -12.41 -26.96
N LYS A 358 -0.75 -13.04 -27.70
CA LYS A 358 -0.25 -14.37 -27.44
C LYS A 358 0.57 -14.41 -26.15
N TYR A 359 1.48 -13.44 -25.94
CA TYR A 359 2.23 -13.33 -24.68
C TYR A 359 1.31 -13.14 -23.46
N VAL A 360 0.24 -12.35 -23.60
CA VAL A 360 -0.76 -12.17 -22.53
C VAL A 360 -1.55 -13.47 -22.28
N ALA A 361 -1.90 -14.20 -23.34
CA ALA A 361 -2.60 -15.49 -23.20
C ALA A 361 -1.72 -16.56 -22.53
N ASP A 362 -0.43 -16.56 -22.83
CA ASP A 362 0.58 -17.49 -22.30
C ASP A 362 1.15 -17.03 -20.93
N ALA A 363 0.56 -16.01 -20.32
CA ALA A 363 1.02 -15.48 -19.04
C ALA A 363 0.94 -16.53 -17.92
N MET A 364 2.04 -16.65 -17.17
CA MET A 364 2.20 -17.67 -16.14
C MET A 364 1.77 -17.18 -14.74
N PRO A 365 1.32 -18.10 -13.86
CA PRO A 365 1.06 -17.79 -12.45
C PRO A 365 2.31 -17.24 -11.73
N LEU A 366 2.09 -16.46 -10.67
CA LEU A 366 3.17 -15.85 -9.88
C LEU A 366 4.15 -16.89 -9.31
N ILE A 367 3.64 -18.02 -8.83
CA ILE A 367 4.50 -19.07 -8.24
C ILE A 367 5.41 -19.70 -9.29
N ASP A 368 4.88 -20.00 -10.48
CA ASP A 368 5.69 -20.52 -11.61
C ASP A 368 6.79 -19.54 -12.03
N PHE A 369 6.46 -18.24 -12.09
CA PHE A 369 7.42 -17.20 -12.37
C PHE A 369 8.53 -17.15 -11.31
N LYS A 370 8.19 -17.17 -10.02
CA LYS A 370 9.16 -17.22 -8.92
C LYS A 370 10.10 -18.44 -9.06
N LEU A 371 9.56 -19.60 -9.39
CA LEU A 371 10.36 -20.81 -9.61
C LEU A 371 11.32 -20.67 -10.78
N GLN A 372 10.89 -20.04 -11.89
CA GLN A 372 11.78 -19.78 -13.03
C GLN A 372 12.91 -18.82 -12.67
N VAL A 373 12.60 -17.73 -11.92
CA VAL A 373 13.62 -16.79 -11.43
C VAL A 373 14.66 -17.51 -10.58
N ILE A 374 14.22 -18.33 -9.63
CA ILE A 374 15.11 -19.10 -8.76
C ILE A 374 15.92 -20.09 -9.60
N LYS A 375 15.31 -20.79 -10.57
CA LYS A 375 16.00 -21.75 -11.43
C LYS A 375 17.17 -21.13 -12.19
N ARG A 376 17.02 -19.92 -12.71
CA ARG A 376 18.08 -19.20 -13.45
C ARG A 376 19.25 -18.75 -12.56
N ALA A 377 19.01 -18.64 -11.25
CA ALA A 377 19.99 -18.16 -10.30
C ALA A 377 21.01 -19.23 -9.84
N PHE A 378 20.76 -20.50 -10.15
CA PHE A 378 21.62 -21.60 -9.73
C PHE A 378 22.10 -22.45 -10.92
N ASP A 379 23.37 -22.89 -10.87
CA ASP A 379 23.90 -23.83 -11.85
C ASP A 379 23.40 -25.26 -11.55
N LEU A 380 22.39 -25.69 -12.29
CA LEU A 380 21.77 -27.01 -12.13
C LEU A 380 22.63 -28.16 -12.69
N ASN A 381 23.83 -27.90 -13.24
CA ASN A 381 24.78 -28.95 -13.60
C ASN A 381 25.56 -29.42 -12.36
N THR A 382 25.58 -28.63 -11.28
CA THR A 382 26.28 -28.98 -10.04
C THR A 382 25.31 -29.54 -9.01
N VAL A 383 25.79 -30.47 -8.15
CA VAL A 383 25.00 -31.04 -7.07
C VAL A 383 24.61 -29.96 -6.04
N ASP A 384 25.51 -29.02 -5.75
CA ASP A 384 25.26 -27.91 -4.82
C ASP A 384 24.21 -26.96 -5.39
N GLY A 385 24.29 -26.59 -6.68
CA GLY A 385 23.29 -25.77 -7.35
C GLY A 385 21.90 -26.41 -7.36
N LYS A 386 21.81 -27.73 -7.61
CA LYS A 386 20.54 -28.48 -7.53
C LYS A 386 19.95 -28.48 -6.14
N ARG A 387 20.76 -28.65 -5.09
CA ARG A 387 20.28 -28.58 -3.69
C ARG A 387 19.76 -27.19 -3.34
N LYS A 388 20.53 -26.15 -3.66
CA LYS A 388 20.15 -24.76 -3.41
C LYS A 388 18.87 -24.39 -4.16
N TYR A 389 18.74 -24.78 -5.41
CA TYR A 389 17.51 -24.59 -6.18
C TYR A 389 16.32 -25.29 -5.52
N ALA A 390 16.44 -26.59 -5.19
CA ALA A 390 15.36 -27.36 -4.59
C ALA A 390 14.88 -26.72 -3.26
N SER A 391 15.82 -26.37 -2.39
CA SER A 391 15.50 -25.76 -1.09
C SER A 391 14.75 -24.43 -1.24
N ASN A 392 15.21 -23.53 -2.13
CA ASN A 392 14.53 -22.27 -2.38
C ASN A 392 13.17 -22.46 -3.10
N ALA A 393 13.09 -23.40 -4.05
CA ALA A 393 11.85 -23.73 -4.74
C ALA A 393 10.77 -24.25 -3.78
N ILE A 394 11.14 -25.13 -2.84
CA ILE A 394 10.23 -25.67 -1.82
C ILE A 394 9.66 -24.54 -0.94
N ARG A 395 10.46 -23.55 -0.59
CA ARG A 395 9.97 -22.38 0.18
C ARG A 395 8.87 -21.62 -0.57
N VAL A 396 9.05 -21.43 -1.88
CA VAL A 396 8.06 -20.74 -2.73
C VAL A 396 6.81 -21.61 -2.92
N ILE A 397 6.97 -22.92 -3.12
CA ILE A 397 5.85 -23.86 -3.28
C ILE A 397 4.95 -23.88 -2.03
N ARG A 398 5.52 -23.71 -0.83
CA ARG A 398 4.74 -23.61 0.43
C ARG A 398 3.77 -22.41 0.47
N GLU A 399 3.98 -21.39 -0.37
CA GLU A 399 3.07 -20.25 -0.45
C GLU A 399 1.73 -20.61 -1.12
N SER A 400 1.68 -21.68 -1.92
CA SER A 400 0.43 -22.15 -2.50
C SER A 400 -0.49 -22.74 -1.43
N PRO A 401 -1.76 -22.31 -1.35
CA PRO A 401 -2.74 -22.90 -0.44
C PRO A 401 -3.27 -24.25 -0.94
N SER A 402 -3.00 -24.63 -2.20
CA SER A 402 -3.51 -25.86 -2.84
C SER A 402 -2.47 -26.96 -2.80
N ALA A 403 -2.78 -28.07 -2.09
CA ALA A 403 -1.92 -29.26 -2.07
C ALA A 403 -1.73 -29.87 -3.45
N ALA A 404 -2.75 -29.82 -4.32
CA ALA A 404 -2.66 -30.33 -5.69
C ALA A 404 -1.69 -29.48 -6.54
N GLU A 405 -1.73 -28.15 -6.41
CA GLU A 405 -0.80 -27.25 -7.06
C GLU A 405 0.62 -27.45 -6.53
N GLN A 406 0.80 -27.61 -5.21
CA GLN A 406 2.09 -27.92 -4.61
C GLN A 406 2.70 -29.21 -5.19
N GLU A 407 1.89 -30.26 -5.39
CA GLU A 407 2.38 -31.51 -5.99
C GLU A 407 2.77 -31.34 -7.46
N ASP A 408 2.04 -30.54 -8.25
CA ASP A 408 2.40 -30.26 -9.64
C ASP A 408 3.70 -29.45 -9.75
N LEU A 409 3.86 -28.44 -8.92
CA LEU A 409 5.09 -27.62 -8.83
C LEU A 409 6.30 -28.47 -8.38
N LEU A 410 6.13 -29.42 -7.45
CA LEU A 410 7.17 -30.36 -7.06
C LEU A 410 7.63 -31.27 -8.21
N LYS A 411 6.73 -31.65 -9.14
CA LYS A 411 7.12 -32.43 -10.33
C LYS A 411 8.12 -31.64 -11.19
N ALA A 412 7.88 -30.32 -11.38
CA ALA A 412 8.79 -29.47 -12.12
C ALA A 412 10.18 -29.33 -11.43
N VAL A 413 10.20 -29.25 -10.09
CA VAL A 413 11.45 -29.25 -9.32
C VAL A 413 12.18 -30.58 -9.44
N ARG A 414 11.46 -31.69 -9.39
CA ARG A 414 12.02 -33.05 -9.60
C ARG A 414 12.68 -33.17 -10.97
N GLU A 415 11.99 -32.74 -12.02
CA GLU A 415 12.55 -32.79 -13.39
C GLU A 415 13.81 -31.94 -13.53
N ALA A 416 13.86 -30.78 -12.90
CA ALA A 416 15.02 -29.90 -12.96
C ALA A 416 16.22 -30.40 -12.14
N THR A 417 15.99 -31.12 -11.02
CA THR A 417 17.05 -31.51 -10.09
C THR A 417 17.45 -32.98 -10.16
N GLY A 418 16.51 -33.85 -10.56
CA GLY A 418 16.65 -35.30 -10.50
C GLY A 418 16.48 -35.92 -9.11
N PHE A 419 16.05 -35.13 -8.11
CA PHE A 419 15.72 -35.65 -6.76
C PHE A 419 14.43 -36.46 -6.78
N THR A 420 14.29 -37.41 -5.85
CA THR A 420 13.04 -38.20 -5.75
C THR A 420 11.88 -37.33 -5.26
N PHE A 421 10.69 -37.64 -5.76
CA PHE A 421 9.47 -36.91 -5.34
C PHE A 421 9.23 -37.01 -3.83
N GLU A 422 9.51 -38.19 -3.25
CA GLU A 422 9.36 -38.46 -1.82
C GLU A 422 10.34 -37.61 -0.98
N ALA A 423 11.56 -37.38 -1.45
CA ALA A 423 12.53 -36.53 -0.75
C ALA A 423 12.07 -35.05 -0.76
N LEU A 424 11.64 -34.57 -1.92
CA LEU A 424 11.11 -33.20 -2.08
C LEU A 424 9.82 -33.00 -1.27
N LYS A 425 8.91 -33.98 -1.29
CA LYS A 425 7.65 -33.94 -0.53
C LYS A 425 7.91 -33.96 0.98
N ARG A 426 8.88 -34.75 1.46
CA ARG A 426 9.28 -34.78 2.87
C ARG A 426 9.82 -33.41 3.30
N GLU A 427 10.63 -32.76 2.47
CA GLU A 427 11.17 -31.45 2.74
C GLU A 427 10.08 -30.37 2.71
N LEU A 428 9.09 -30.46 1.79
CA LEU A 428 7.94 -29.56 1.71
C LEU A 428 7.10 -29.57 3.00
N TYR A 429 6.86 -30.73 3.60
CA TYR A 429 6.06 -30.88 4.81
C TYR A 429 6.86 -30.98 6.11
N SER A 430 8.20 -30.79 6.04
CA SER A 430 9.05 -30.71 7.22
C SER A 430 8.71 -29.49 8.07
N GLU A 431 8.68 -29.63 9.39
CA GLU A 431 8.53 -28.51 10.34
C GLU A 431 9.77 -27.61 10.36
N VAL A 432 10.93 -28.13 9.95
CA VAL A 432 12.18 -27.39 9.87
C VAL A 432 12.29 -26.76 8.48
N LEU A 433 12.31 -25.44 8.43
CA LEU A 433 12.64 -24.74 7.19
C LEU A 433 14.11 -25.00 6.84
N PRO A 434 14.44 -25.36 5.59
CA PRO A 434 15.83 -25.40 5.13
C PRO A 434 16.53 -24.06 5.41
N GLU A 435 17.79 -24.09 5.85
CA GLU A 435 18.58 -22.87 6.04
C GLU A 435 18.62 -22.02 4.77
N GLU A 436 18.46 -20.71 4.94
CA GLU A 436 18.51 -19.76 3.83
C GLU A 436 19.92 -19.69 3.24
N VAL A 437 20.09 -20.22 2.04
CA VAL A 437 21.38 -20.15 1.35
C VAL A 437 21.56 -18.76 0.77
N LYS A 438 22.32 -17.91 1.45
CA LYS A 438 22.59 -16.49 1.16
C LYS A 438 23.41 -16.22 -0.11
N THR A 439 23.14 -16.86 -1.24
CA THR A 439 23.92 -16.62 -2.47
C THR A 439 23.10 -16.14 -3.66
N VAL A 440 21.80 -15.96 -3.50
CA VAL A 440 20.96 -15.27 -4.49
C VAL A 440 20.13 -14.25 -3.74
N PRO A 441 20.04 -13.03 -4.22
CA PRO A 441 19.04 -12.14 -3.74
C PRO A 441 17.67 -12.57 -4.32
N VAL A 442 17.13 -13.69 -3.85
CA VAL A 442 15.70 -13.80 -3.75
C VAL A 442 15.34 -12.64 -2.83
N PRO A 443 14.47 -11.72 -3.27
CA PRO A 443 14.04 -10.65 -2.37
C PRO A 443 13.66 -11.33 -1.05
N ASP A 444 14.24 -10.88 0.05
CA ASP A 444 13.77 -11.30 1.36
C ASP A 444 12.25 -11.20 1.29
N ILE A 445 11.60 -12.35 1.22
CA ILE A 445 10.20 -12.46 1.54
C ILE A 445 10.23 -12.23 3.03
N VAL A 446 10.30 -10.97 3.41
CA VAL A 446 9.98 -10.55 4.74
C VAL A 446 8.52 -10.97 4.88
N LYS A 447 8.32 -12.19 5.43
CA LYS A 447 7.13 -12.34 6.25
C LYS A 447 7.21 -11.12 7.14
N GLU A 448 6.24 -10.24 7.03
CA GLU A 448 5.86 -9.33 8.10
C GLU A 448 5.34 -10.20 9.28
N THR A 449 6.19 -11.04 9.82
CA THR A 449 6.24 -11.25 11.23
C THR A 449 6.82 -9.93 11.72
N GLY A 450 5.96 -9.01 12.14
CA GLY A 450 6.42 -7.86 12.87
C GLY A 450 7.50 -8.36 13.82
N ASP A 451 8.64 -7.70 13.84
CA ASP A 451 9.73 -7.97 14.78
C ASP A 451 9.10 -8.36 16.12
N LYS A 452 9.68 -9.33 16.83
CA LYS A 452 9.15 -9.79 18.13
C LYS A 452 8.77 -8.63 19.03
N THR A 453 9.48 -7.54 18.94
CA THR A 453 9.25 -6.27 19.63
C THR A 453 7.96 -5.58 19.16
N THR A 454 7.70 -5.55 17.86
CA THR A 454 6.46 -4.98 17.30
C THR A 454 5.24 -5.78 17.74
N MET A 455 5.32 -7.11 17.70
CA MET A 455 4.22 -7.98 18.15
C MET A 455 3.98 -7.85 19.66
N ALA A 456 5.05 -7.76 20.46
CA ALA A 456 4.96 -7.54 21.90
C ALA A 456 4.31 -6.18 22.20
N ALA A 457 4.72 -5.13 21.51
CA ALA A 457 4.15 -3.80 21.65
C ALA A 457 2.66 -3.75 21.30
N SER A 458 2.27 -4.35 20.15
CA SER A 458 0.87 -4.45 19.73
C SER A 458 0.01 -5.19 20.78
N PHE A 459 0.53 -6.28 21.36
CA PHE A 459 -0.19 -7.06 22.37
C PHE A 459 -0.35 -6.30 23.69
N VAL A 460 0.68 -5.58 24.13
CA VAL A 460 0.59 -4.72 25.31
C VAL A 460 -0.45 -3.61 25.11
N LEU A 461 -0.42 -2.90 23.97
CA LEU A 461 -1.39 -1.86 23.66
C LEU A 461 -2.82 -2.42 23.53
N TYR A 462 -2.96 -3.62 22.94
CA TYR A 462 -4.23 -4.35 22.91
C TYR A 462 -4.81 -4.56 24.31
N ALA A 463 -3.98 -5.03 25.25
CA ALA A 463 -4.43 -5.31 26.60
C ALA A 463 -4.98 -4.06 27.31
N PHE A 464 -4.34 -2.89 27.14
CA PHE A 464 -4.82 -1.63 27.69
C PHE A 464 -6.09 -1.12 26.99
N LEU A 465 -6.14 -1.15 25.65
CA LEU A 465 -7.31 -0.68 24.87
C LEU A 465 -8.58 -1.48 25.15
N PHE A 466 -8.44 -2.77 25.41
CA PHE A 466 -9.58 -3.65 25.71
C PHE A 466 -9.80 -3.86 27.21
N GLY A 467 -9.07 -3.13 28.06
CA GLY A 467 -9.24 -3.14 29.52
C GLY A 467 -9.06 -4.53 30.14
N LYS A 468 -8.06 -5.29 29.66
CA LYS A 468 -7.79 -6.65 30.17
C LYS A 468 -7.34 -6.60 31.62
N SER A 469 -7.87 -7.48 32.46
CA SER A 469 -7.61 -7.47 33.92
C SER A 469 -6.13 -7.67 34.25
N TYR A 470 -5.40 -8.45 33.47
CA TYR A 470 -3.98 -8.70 33.67
C TYR A 470 -3.05 -7.51 33.33
N ALA A 471 -3.59 -6.46 32.69
CA ALA A 471 -2.83 -5.23 32.42
C ALA A 471 -3.04 -4.14 33.49
N GLN A 472 -3.96 -4.33 34.45
CA GLN A 472 -4.35 -3.30 35.43
C GLN A 472 -3.21 -2.94 36.40
N ASP A 473 -2.33 -3.87 36.71
CA ASP A 473 -1.22 -3.67 37.63
C ASP A 473 0.07 -3.16 36.96
N THR A 474 0.02 -2.92 35.65
CA THR A 474 1.15 -2.45 34.85
C THR A 474 0.98 -0.96 34.52
N ASP A 475 1.99 -0.15 34.85
CA ASP A 475 2.02 1.26 34.42
C ASP A 475 2.53 1.37 32.98
N ILE A 476 1.66 1.79 32.06
CA ILE A 476 2.04 2.00 30.66
C ILE A 476 3.13 3.08 30.50
N ASN A 477 3.28 3.97 31.48
CA ASN A 477 4.33 5.01 31.46
C ASN A 477 5.74 4.41 31.53
N GLU A 478 5.89 3.26 32.18
CA GLU A 478 7.17 2.56 32.33
C GLU A 478 7.57 1.76 31.09
N ILE A 479 6.77 1.75 30.03
CA ILE A 479 7.03 0.99 28.80
C ILE A 479 7.37 1.94 27.67
N GLU A 480 8.57 1.83 27.10
CA GLU A 480 8.97 2.58 25.91
C GLU A 480 8.50 1.90 24.62
N PHE A 481 7.93 2.69 23.72
CA PHE A 481 7.56 2.29 22.38
C PHE A 481 8.38 3.08 21.35
N THR A 482 8.76 2.45 20.27
CA THR A 482 9.67 3.04 19.26
C THR A 482 8.97 3.38 17.95
N LEU A 483 7.89 2.68 17.60
CA LEU A 483 7.15 2.97 16.37
C LEU A 483 6.18 4.14 16.57
N PRO A 484 6.08 5.08 15.62
CA PRO A 484 5.21 6.24 15.73
C PRO A 484 3.74 5.88 16.02
N ALA A 485 3.23 4.81 15.42
CA ALA A 485 1.88 4.32 15.70
C ALA A 485 1.69 3.90 17.16
N HIS A 486 2.65 3.16 17.73
CA HIS A 486 2.60 2.71 19.12
C HIS A 486 2.71 3.88 20.10
N ILE A 487 3.55 4.87 19.78
CA ILE A 487 3.70 6.10 20.58
C ILE A 487 2.38 6.87 20.59
N ALA A 488 1.72 7.02 19.44
CA ALA A 488 0.44 7.71 19.34
C ALA A 488 -0.66 6.99 20.14
N ILE A 489 -0.72 5.65 20.08
CA ILE A 489 -1.67 4.85 20.85
C ILE A 489 -1.39 4.96 22.35
N LYS A 490 -0.12 4.90 22.77
CA LYS A 490 0.27 5.10 24.18
C LYS A 490 -0.20 6.46 24.68
N SER A 491 0.10 7.54 23.96
CA SER A 491 -0.30 8.90 24.34
C SER A 491 -1.82 9.02 24.49
N TYR A 492 -2.58 8.41 23.59
CA TYR A 492 -4.05 8.35 23.68
C TYR A 492 -4.53 7.60 24.94
N ILE A 493 -3.92 6.44 25.23
CA ILE A 493 -4.26 5.66 26.44
C ILE A 493 -3.96 6.48 27.71
N GLN A 494 -2.82 7.19 27.75
CA GLN A 494 -2.43 8.06 28.87
C GLN A 494 -3.43 9.19 29.05
N GLU A 495 -3.77 9.93 27.99
CA GLU A 495 -4.74 11.02 28.02
C GLU A 495 -6.09 10.57 28.60
N LYS A 496 -6.61 9.42 28.12
CA LYS A 496 -7.87 8.87 28.60
C LYS A 496 -7.81 8.42 30.04
N THR A 497 -6.71 7.79 30.45
CA THR A 497 -6.52 7.33 31.82
C THR A 497 -6.41 8.50 32.80
N GLU A 498 -5.69 9.56 32.45
CA GLU A 498 -5.58 10.78 33.24
C GLU A 498 -6.92 11.52 33.39
N ALA A 499 -7.76 11.46 32.34
CA ALA A 499 -9.13 12.01 32.38
C ALA A 499 -10.11 11.12 33.17
N GLY A 500 -9.69 9.95 33.67
CA GLY A 500 -10.58 8.98 34.32
C GLY A 500 -11.52 8.27 33.36
N GLU A 501 -11.24 8.32 32.07
CA GLU A 501 -12.00 7.69 31.00
C GLU A 501 -11.35 6.37 30.56
N ARG A 502 -12.16 5.44 30.02
CA ARG A 502 -11.61 4.22 29.45
C ARG A 502 -11.20 4.44 27.98
N PRO A 503 -9.96 4.07 27.58
CA PRO A 503 -9.57 4.08 26.20
C PRO A 503 -10.41 3.07 25.40
N ARG A 504 -10.76 3.41 24.12
CA ARG A 504 -11.55 2.56 23.25
C ARG A 504 -10.81 2.30 21.96
N PHE A 505 -10.81 1.05 21.54
CA PHE A 505 -10.18 0.66 20.27
C PHE A 505 -10.72 1.44 19.06
N THR A 506 -12.03 1.75 19.05
CA THR A 506 -12.68 2.48 17.95
C THR A 506 -12.14 3.89 17.75
N ASP A 507 -11.60 4.51 18.78
CA ASP A 507 -11.05 5.86 18.68
C ASP A 507 -9.74 5.89 17.88
N LEU A 508 -9.09 4.72 17.72
CA LEU A 508 -7.90 4.58 16.87
C LEU A 508 -8.17 4.88 15.39
N TYR A 509 -9.44 4.76 14.93
CA TYR A 509 -9.81 5.13 13.57
C TYR A 509 -9.80 6.63 13.34
N GLU A 510 -9.84 7.41 14.40
CA GLU A 510 -9.85 8.87 14.37
C GLU A 510 -8.48 9.47 14.65
N ILE A 511 -7.71 8.87 15.56
CA ILE A 511 -6.43 9.40 16.03
C ILE A 511 -5.23 8.92 15.23
N LEU A 512 -5.30 7.71 14.64
CA LEU A 512 -4.21 7.19 13.83
C LEU A 512 -4.39 7.57 12.35
N PRO A 513 -3.37 8.17 11.71
CA PRO A 513 -3.32 8.31 10.26
C PRO A 513 -3.54 6.98 9.54
N GLU A 514 -4.07 7.02 8.31
CA GLU A 514 -4.31 5.82 7.49
C GLU A 514 -3.05 4.99 7.25
N GLU A 515 -1.87 5.63 7.25
CA GLU A 515 -0.58 4.96 7.10
C GLU A 515 -0.27 3.97 8.23
N TYR A 516 -0.93 4.09 9.39
CA TYR A 516 -0.82 3.16 10.52
C TYR A 516 -1.99 2.17 10.61
N GLY A 517 -2.76 2.01 9.54
CA GLY A 517 -3.90 1.10 9.48
C GLY A 517 -3.52 -0.36 9.78
N GLU A 518 -2.32 -0.80 9.40
CA GLU A 518 -1.83 -2.16 9.67
C GLU A 518 -1.71 -2.46 11.17
N GLU A 519 -1.29 -1.48 11.96
CA GLU A 519 -1.17 -1.66 13.40
C GLU A 519 -2.54 -1.77 14.07
N ARG A 520 -3.47 -0.93 13.66
CA ARG A 520 -4.87 -0.99 14.10
C ARG A 520 -5.50 -2.35 13.77
N ASP A 521 -5.29 -2.84 12.54
CA ASP A 521 -5.81 -4.13 12.10
C ASP A 521 -5.18 -5.31 12.86
N ARG A 522 -3.90 -5.20 13.25
CA ARG A 522 -3.20 -6.17 14.09
C ARG A 522 -3.82 -6.25 15.47
N ILE A 523 -4.07 -5.10 16.11
CA ILE A 523 -4.71 -5.03 17.43
C ILE A 523 -6.15 -5.57 17.37
N ALA A 524 -6.93 -5.26 16.31
CA ALA A 524 -8.27 -5.79 16.12
C ALA A 524 -8.29 -7.34 16.03
N ARG A 525 -7.32 -7.91 15.31
CA ARG A 525 -7.17 -9.37 15.19
C ARG A 525 -6.93 -10.04 16.54
N MET A 526 -6.14 -9.45 17.41
CA MET A 526 -5.83 -10.03 18.74
C MET A 526 -7.11 -10.24 19.57
N GLU A 527 -8.07 -9.31 19.53
CA GLU A 527 -9.35 -9.48 20.22
C GLU A 527 -10.25 -10.53 19.57
N THR A 528 -10.21 -10.67 18.25
CA THR A 528 -11.07 -11.60 17.51
C THR A 528 -10.54 -13.03 17.46
N ASP A 529 -9.22 -13.22 17.35
CA ASP A 529 -8.57 -14.54 17.27
C ASP A 529 -8.50 -15.24 18.64
N GLY A 530 -8.29 -14.51 19.72
CA GLY A 530 -8.28 -15.06 21.08
C GLY A 530 -9.56 -15.82 21.46
N ARG A 531 -10.68 -15.56 20.74
CA ARG A 531 -11.96 -16.24 20.92
C ARG A 531 -12.16 -17.46 20.00
N ARG A 532 -11.28 -17.69 19.02
CA ARG A 532 -11.37 -18.83 18.06
C ARG A 532 -10.61 -20.08 18.50
N VAL A 533 -9.64 -19.97 19.38
CA VAL A 533 -8.73 -21.09 19.72
C VAL A 533 -9.31 -21.92 20.85
N GLY A 534 -10.22 -22.83 20.51
CA GLY A 534 -10.68 -23.93 21.39
C GLY A 534 -9.65 -25.07 21.55
N ALA A 535 -8.35 -24.85 21.36
CA ALA A 535 -7.32 -25.87 21.51
C ALA A 535 -6.14 -25.34 22.33
N LYS A 536 -6.05 -25.76 23.60
CA LYS A 536 -5.12 -25.38 24.66
C LYS A 536 -5.31 -23.95 25.17
N LYS A 537 -5.58 -23.82 26.47
CA LYS A 537 -5.65 -22.53 27.16
C LYS A 537 -4.36 -21.76 26.90
N PHE A 538 -4.43 -20.76 26.02
CA PHE A 538 -3.41 -19.74 25.89
C PHE A 538 -3.53 -18.86 27.13
N ASP A 539 -2.47 -18.80 27.94
CA ASP A 539 -2.43 -17.94 29.11
C ASP A 539 -2.02 -16.52 28.69
N GLU A 540 -3.02 -15.68 28.43
CA GLU A 540 -2.82 -14.30 28.01
C GLU A 540 -2.04 -13.48 29.04
N ALA A 541 -2.19 -13.77 30.35
CA ALA A 541 -1.50 -13.04 31.39
C ALA A 541 0.01 -13.32 31.36
N THR A 542 0.41 -14.60 31.33
CA THR A 542 1.83 -14.97 31.17
C THR A 542 2.43 -14.40 29.89
N TYR A 543 1.68 -14.43 28.79
CA TYR A 543 2.16 -13.88 27.52
C TYR A 543 2.29 -12.35 27.58
N PHE A 544 1.40 -11.65 28.28
CA PHE A 544 1.50 -10.22 28.51
C PHE A 544 2.79 -9.85 29.26
N ASP A 545 3.09 -10.56 30.33
CA ASP A 545 4.32 -10.37 31.10
C ASP A 545 5.57 -10.60 30.25
N ASP A 546 5.56 -11.62 29.39
CA ASP A 546 6.64 -11.89 28.44
C ASP A 546 6.77 -10.78 27.38
N CYS A 547 5.66 -10.19 26.93
CA CYS A 547 5.67 -9.04 26.02
C CYS A 547 6.27 -7.79 26.69
N VAL A 548 5.85 -7.47 27.91
CA VAL A 548 6.42 -6.35 28.69
C VAL A 548 7.92 -6.56 28.93
N ARG A 549 8.32 -7.77 29.29
CA ARG A 549 9.74 -8.14 29.46
C ARG A 549 10.53 -7.96 28.15
N THR A 550 9.98 -8.36 27.02
CA THR A 550 10.60 -8.22 25.71
C THR A 550 10.85 -6.75 25.37
N LEU A 551 9.89 -5.87 25.65
CA LEU A 551 10.02 -4.43 25.42
C LEU A 551 11.09 -3.80 26.31
N LYS A 552 11.12 -4.17 27.61
CA LYS A 552 12.15 -3.69 28.53
C LYS A 552 13.56 -4.14 28.15
N ILE A 553 13.72 -5.37 27.66
CA ILE A 553 15.03 -5.85 27.15
C ILE A 553 15.46 -5.03 25.93
N TYR A 554 14.56 -4.79 25.00
CA TYR A 554 14.83 -4.01 23.79
C TYR A 554 15.23 -2.55 24.10
N GLU A 555 14.55 -1.92 25.04
CA GLU A 555 14.89 -0.58 25.54
C GLU A 555 16.33 -0.54 26.08
N LEU A 556 16.69 -1.49 26.93
CA LEU A 556 18.02 -1.59 27.52
C LEU A 556 19.11 -1.88 26.46
N GLU A 557 18.80 -2.70 25.45
CA GLU A 557 19.71 -2.95 24.31
C GLU A 557 19.99 -1.66 23.53
N ARG A 558 18.96 -0.92 23.19
CA ARG A 558 19.07 0.36 22.48
C ARG A 558 19.86 1.40 23.29
N LYS A 559 19.59 1.47 24.61
CA LYS A 559 20.32 2.36 25.51
C LYS A 559 21.80 1.98 25.59
N ALA A 560 22.12 0.69 25.67
CA ALA A 560 23.49 0.19 25.67
C ALA A 560 24.22 0.49 24.35
N GLU A 561 23.57 0.35 23.20
CA GLU A 561 24.14 0.71 21.89
C GLU A 561 24.44 2.22 21.78
N MET A 562 23.52 3.07 22.22
CA MET A 562 23.72 4.52 22.26
C MET A 562 24.89 4.91 23.17
N LEU A 563 24.95 4.35 24.37
CA LEU A 563 26.04 4.62 25.32
C LEU A 563 27.36 4.07 24.79
N THR A 564 27.38 2.92 24.14
CA THR A 564 28.57 2.36 23.49
C THR A 564 29.08 3.28 22.37
N SER A 565 28.19 3.82 21.56
CA SER A 565 28.53 4.76 20.48
C SER A 565 29.06 6.08 21.04
N ARG A 566 28.42 6.60 22.10
CA ARG A 566 28.86 7.80 22.82
C ARG A 566 30.24 7.59 23.49
N PHE A 567 30.45 6.46 24.14
CA PHE A 567 31.74 6.09 24.74
C PHE A 567 32.89 6.06 23.72
N LYS A 568 32.61 5.59 22.50
CA LYS A 568 33.62 5.55 21.42
C LYS A 568 33.92 6.94 20.83
N ALA A 569 32.96 7.83 20.81
CA ALA A 569 33.08 9.17 20.23
C ALA A 569 33.59 10.20 21.23
N GLU A 570 33.52 9.93 22.53
CA GLU A 570 33.88 10.88 23.60
C GLU A 570 35.40 10.96 23.79
N THR A 571 35.91 12.16 23.85
CA THR A 571 37.34 12.47 24.03
C THR A 571 37.70 12.97 25.43
N ASP A 572 36.71 13.44 26.19
CA ASP A 572 36.85 13.84 27.58
C ASP A 572 36.87 12.64 28.51
N GLU A 573 37.91 12.46 29.28
CA GLU A 573 38.16 11.27 30.13
C GLU A 573 37.14 11.16 31.26
N ASP A 574 36.69 12.25 31.86
CA ASP A 574 35.73 12.27 32.95
C ASP A 574 34.32 11.95 32.43
N VAL A 575 33.94 12.52 31.32
CA VAL A 575 32.66 12.21 30.63
C VAL A 575 32.65 10.76 30.16
N ARG A 576 33.74 10.26 29.60
CA ARG A 576 33.89 8.88 29.14
C ARG A 576 33.75 7.89 30.29
N ARG A 577 34.30 8.21 31.47
CA ARG A 577 34.15 7.38 32.70
C ARG A 577 32.69 7.33 33.15
N SER A 578 31.99 8.47 33.17
CA SER A 578 30.57 8.54 33.52
C SER A 578 29.70 7.72 32.55
N VAL A 579 29.97 7.77 31.26
CA VAL A 579 29.27 6.98 30.22
C VAL A 579 29.53 5.47 30.43
N ALA A 580 30.76 5.08 30.81
CA ALA A 580 31.09 3.69 31.11
C ALA A 580 30.33 3.16 32.33
N GLU A 581 30.19 3.96 33.38
CA GLU A 581 29.43 3.61 34.60
C GLU A 581 27.93 3.44 34.25
N GLU A 582 27.36 4.33 33.44
CA GLU A 582 25.96 4.22 32.98
C GLU A 582 25.77 2.96 32.10
N LEU A 583 26.69 2.68 31.18
CA LEU A 583 26.65 1.47 30.34
C LEU A 583 26.68 0.19 31.20
N ASN A 584 27.56 0.12 32.18
CA ASN A 584 27.63 -1.00 33.10
C ASN A 584 26.34 -1.17 33.90
N SER A 585 25.70 -0.09 34.35
CA SER A 585 24.41 -0.12 35.04
C SER A 585 23.31 -0.70 34.12
N VAL A 586 23.22 -0.27 32.87
CA VAL A 586 22.26 -0.75 31.87
C VAL A 586 22.47 -2.24 31.58
N MET A 587 23.73 -2.68 31.41
CA MET A 587 24.06 -4.09 31.17
C MET A 587 23.69 -4.98 32.38
N LYS A 588 23.90 -4.50 33.59
CA LYS A 588 23.50 -5.20 34.82
C LYS A 588 21.97 -5.33 34.93
N GLN A 589 21.21 -4.27 34.59
CA GLN A 589 19.75 -4.34 34.56
C GLN A 589 19.26 -5.36 33.53
N LYS A 590 19.84 -5.36 32.32
CA LYS A 590 19.54 -6.34 31.28
C LYS A 590 19.80 -7.79 31.76
N SER A 591 20.95 -8.04 32.40
CA SER A 591 21.30 -9.36 32.95
C SER A 591 20.29 -9.85 33.97
N LEU A 592 19.80 -8.98 34.85
CA LEU A 592 18.78 -9.30 35.85
C LEU A 592 17.44 -9.73 35.19
N ILE A 593 17.02 -9.06 34.14
CA ILE A 593 15.76 -9.36 33.43
C ILE A 593 15.89 -10.64 32.60
N THR A 594 17.06 -10.89 31.98
CA THR A 594 17.28 -12.07 31.13
C THR A 594 17.58 -13.35 31.92
N GLY A 595 17.84 -13.27 33.23
CA GLY A 595 18.18 -14.42 34.08
C GLY A 595 19.55 -15.05 33.76
N ARG A 596 20.40 -14.41 32.95
CA ARG A 596 21.77 -14.84 32.68
C ARG A 596 22.69 -14.28 33.79
N ARG A 597 23.23 -15.16 34.61
CA ARG A 597 24.41 -14.81 35.44
C ARG A 597 25.62 -14.71 34.49
N GLU A 598 26.35 -13.58 34.53
CA GLU A 598 27.67 -13.46 33.94
C GLU A 598 28.66 -14.43 34.56
#